data_d8227c8f0d2c2b58e9b878b06fe191d4
#
_entry.id   d8227c8f0d2c2b58e9b878b06fe191d4
#
_cell.length_a   1.000
_cell.length_b   1.000
_cell.length_c   1.000
_cell.angle_alpha   90.00
_cell.angle_beta   90.00
_cell.angle_gamma   90.00
#
_symmetry.space_group_name_H-M   'P 1'
#
loop_
_entity.id
_entity.type
_entity.pdbx_description
1 polymer ?
#
loop_
_entity_poly.entity_id
_entity_poly.type
_entity_poly.pdbx_seq_one_letter_code
_entity_poly.pdbx_strand_id
1 'polypeptide(L)'
;MFFEDMGITYLGPVDGHDLKTLTKTLNEAKRVNHAVLVHVVTKKGKGYLPAETNPSKFHGTGPFDVTTGEAIGGSGKDSYTDIFSKVLADIGKKDKKVVAITAAMADGTGLSRFAKLFPERFFDVGIAEEHDLPVLLHSMSLLMSSDHVRLQDPDM
;
A
#
# COMPACT_ATOMS: atom_id res chain seq x y z
N MET A 1 -10.86 -17.45 -21.92
CA MET A 1 -10.51 -16.55 -20.78
C MET A 1 -9.55 -15.48 -21.25
N PHE A 2 -9.54 -14.29 -20.63
CA PHE A 2 -8.73 -13.14 -21.11
C PHE A 2 -7.26 -13.48 -21.44
N PHE A 3 -6.57 -14.21 -20.58
CA PHE A 3 -5.18 -14.60 -20.84
C PHE A 3 -5.03 -15.65 -21.93
N GLU A 4 -5.98 -16.58 -22.05
CA GLU A 4 -5.97 -17.60 -23.10
C GLU A 4 -6.23 -16.98 -24.47
N ASP A 5 -7.09 -15.95 -24.54
CA ASP A 5 -7.35 -15.18 -25.76
C ASP A 5 -6.09 -14.43 -26.24
N MET A 6 -5.14 -14.17 -25.33
CA MET A 6 -3.81 -13.60 -25.62
C MET A 6 -2.75 -14.68 -25.95
N GLY A 7 -3.10 -15.94 -26.03
CA GLY A 7 -2.17 -17.04 -26.28
C GLY A 7 -1.32 -17.45 -25.06
N ILE A 8 -1.75 -17.09 -23.84
CA ILE A 8 -1.10 -17.45 -22.59
C ILE A 8 -1.84 -18.61 -21.96
N THR A 9 -1.16 -19.73 -21.67
CA THR A 9 -1.76 -20.83 -20.92
C THR A 9 -2.01 -20.41 -19.48
N TYR A 10 -3.26 -20.56 -19.01
CA TYR A 10 -3.64 -20.27 -17.63
C TYR A 10 -3.72 -21.56 -16.80
N LEU A 11 -3.00 -21.59 -15.66
CA LEU A 11 -3.04 -22.67 -14.67
C LEU A 11 -3.47 -22.12 -13.31
N GLY A 12 -4.57 -22.59 -12.78
CA GLY A 12 -5.07 -22.16 -11.49
C GLY A 12 -6.59 -21.87 -11.46
N PRO A 13 -7.10 -21.26 -10.38
CA PRO A 13 -6.38 -20.86 -9.17
C PRO A 13 -5.88 -22.06 -8.35
N VAL A 14 -4.68 -21.96 -7.76
CA VAL A 14 -4.05 -22.97 -6.90
C VAL A 14 -3.87 -22.41 -5.50
N ASP A 15 -4.17 -23.20 -4.47
CA ASP A 15 -3.83 -22.83 -3.11
C ASP A 15 -2.30 -22.84 -2.91
N GLY A 16 -1.71 -21.65 -2.68
CA GLY A 16 -0.28 -21.50 -2.46
C GLY A 16 0.22 -22.07 -1.13
N HIS A 17 -0.67 -22.43 -0.23
CA HIS A 17 -0.32 -23.10 1.04
C HIS A 17 -0.35 -24.63 0.91
N ASP A 18 -0.93 -25.19 -0.15
CA ASP A 18 -0.78 -26.61 -0.51
C ASP A 18 0.45 -26.79 -1.41
N LEU A 19 1.61 -27.00 -0.76
CA LEU A 19 2.89 -27.14 -1.46
C LEU A 19 2.90 -28.34 -2.42
N LYS A 20 2.12 -29.39 -2.17
CA LYS A 20 2.05 -30.58 -3.03
C LYS A 20 1.39 -30.22 -4.36
N THR A 21 0.22 -29.60 -4.29
CA THR A 21 -0.52 -29.16 -5.51
C THR A 21 0.24 -28.07 -6.22
N LEU A 22 0.80 -27.08 -5.51
CA LEU A 22 1.59 -26.01 -6.11
C LEU A 22 2.80 -26.55 -6.87
N THR A 23 3.56 -27.48 -6.27
CA THR A 23 4.74 -28.10 -6.91
C THR A 23 4.33 -28.87 -8.17
N LYS A 24 3.20 -29.59 -8.14
CA LYS A 24 2.68 -30.30 -9.31
C LYS A 24 2.35 -29.31 -10.43
N THR A 25 1.62 -28.25 -10.13
CA THR A 25 1.23 -27.22 -11.11
C THR A 25 2.45 -26.51 -11.72
N LEU A 26 3.47 -26.19 -10.90
CA LEU A 26 4.72 -25.60 -11.40
C LEU A 26 5.50 -26.56 -12.33
N ASN A 27 5.47 -27.86 -12.04
CA ASN A 27 6.09 -28.87 -12.93
C ASN A 27 5.29 -29.05 -14.23
N GLU A 28 3.98 -28.88 -14.22
CA GLU A 28 3.16 -28.85 -15.43
C GLU A 28 3.46 -27.59 -16.25
N ALA A 29 3.56 -26.42 -15.61
CA ALA A 29 3.92 -25.17 -16.27
C ALA A 29 5.27 -25.27 -17.01
N LYS A 30 6.28 -25.91 -16.42
CA LYS A 30 7.60 -26.11 -17.06
C LYS A 30 7.57 -26.92 -18.35
N ARG A 31 6.52 -27.69 -18.62
CA ARG A 31 6.38 -28.50 -19.81
C ARG A 31 5.75 -27.74 -20.98
N VAL A 32 5.21 -26.58 -20.73
CA VAL A 32 4.61 -25.72 -21.76
C VAL A 32 5.70 -24.90 -22.43
N ASN A 33 5.75 -24.88 -23.76
CA ASN A 33 6.80 -24.23 -24.55
C ASN A 33 6.49 -22.76 -24.91
N HIS A 34 5.52 -22.15 -24.24
CA HIS A 34 5.15 -20.74 -24.44
C HIS A 34 4.80 -20.10 -23.10
N ALA A 35 4.34 -18.85 -23.11
CA ALA A 35 4.00 -18.12 -21.89
C ALA A 35 2.90 -18.81 -21.08
N VAL A 36 3.14 -18.96 -19.76
CA VAL A 36 2.19 -19.58 -18.81
C VAL A 36 1.98 -18.62 -17.65
N LEU A 37 0.71 -18.41 -17.30
CA LEU A 37 0.31 -17.71 -16.10
C LEU A 37 -0.12 -18.74 -15.04
N VAL A 38 0.63 -18.83 -13.95
CA VAL A 38 0.24 -19.66 -12.80
C VAL A 38 -0.41 -18.76 -11.75
N HIS A 39 -1.72 -18.92 -11.57
CA HIS A 39 -2.48 -18.15 -10.58
C HIS A 39 -2.45 -18.87 -9.23
N VAL A 40 -1.73 -18.29 -8.28
CA VAL A 40 -1.58 -18.81 -6.92
C VAL A 40 -2.32 -17.91 -5.94
N VAL A 41 -3.21 -18.49 -5.15
CA VAL A 41 -3.95 -17.77 -4.10
C VAL A 41 -3.32 -18.06 -2.74
N THR A 42 -2.98 -17.01 -2.00
CA THR A 42 -2.40 -17.12 -0.67
C THR A 42 -3.14 -16.24 0.34
N LYS A 43 -3.04 -16.61 1.62
CA LYS A 43 -3.46 -15.77 2.74
C LYS A 43 -2.21 -15.25 3.45
N LYS A 44 -2.02 -13.94 3.47
CA LYS A 44 -0.86 -13.33 4.15
C LYS A 44 -0.88 -13.65 5.64
N GLY A 45 0.25 -14.10 6.19
CA GLY A 45 0.36 -14.50 7.59
C GLY A 45 -0.18 -15.88 7.93
N LYS A 46 -0.55 -16.71 6.92
CA LYS A 46 -1.12 -18.04 7.09
C LYS A 46 -0.34 -18.89 8.09
N GLY A 47 -1.05 -19.47 9.08
CA GLY A 47 -0.48 -20.31 10.14
C GLY A 47 -0.14 -19.56 11.43
N TYR A 48 -0.24 -18.20 11.43
CA TYR A 48 -0.07 -17.40 12.63
C TYR A 48 -1.23 -16.41 12.77
N LEU A 49 -2.18 -16.72 13.65
CA LEU A 49 -3.43 -16.00 13.79
C LEU A 49 -3.27 -14.47 13.95
N PRO A 50 -2.33 -13.94 14.77
CA PRO A 50 -2.12 -12.50 14.87
C PRO A 50 -1.73 -11.84 13.53
N ALA A 51 -0.96 -12.53 12.69
CA ALA A 51 -0.59 -12.03 11.36
C ALA A 51 -1.71 -12.20 10.34
N GLU A 52 -2.54 -13.23 10.46
CA GLU A 52 -3.71 -13.42 9.61
C GLU A 52 -4.78 -12.33 9.84
N THR A 53 -4.91 -11.86 11.09
CA THR A 53 -5.88 -10.84 11.48
C THR A 53 -5.36 -9.41 11.25
N ASN A 54 -4.05 -9.20 11.34
CA ASN A 54 -3.43 -7.89 11.09
C ASN A 54 -2.12 -8.05 10.29
N PRO A 55 -2.22 -8.36 8.99
CA PRO A 55 -1.06 -8.64 8.15
C PRO A 55 -0.14 -7.42 7.97
N SER A 56 -0.65 -6.20 8.10
CA SER A 56 0.15 -4.98 7.99
C SER A 56 1.10 -4.81 9.16
N LYS A 57 0.68 -5.13 10.39
CA LYS A 57 1.54 -5.09 11.59
C LYS A 57 2.76 -6.00 11.45
N PHE A 58 2.60 -7.16 10.78
CA PHE A 58 3.64 -8.17 10.62
C PHE A 58 4.38 -8.10 9.28
N HIS A 59 4.13 -7.05 8.48
CA HIS A 59 4.86 -6.80 7.25
C HIS A 59 6.13 -5.98 7.54
N GLY A 60 7.28 -6.66 7.65
CA GLY A 60 8.55 -6.00 7.98
C GLY A 60 8.66 -5.60 9.45
N THR A 61 8.19 -6.46 10.37
CA THR A 61 8.26 -6.24 11.81
C THR A 61 9.65 -6.54 12.37
N GLY A 62 10.04 -5.83 13.44
CA GLY A 62 11.17 -6.18 14.29
C GLY A 62 10.89 -7.40 15.18
N PRO A 63 11.78 -7.71 16.15
CA PRO A 63 11.53 -8.79 17.12
C PRO A 63 10.21 -8.62 17.87
N PHE A 64 9.42 -9.68 17.98
CA PHE A 64 8.16 -9.71 18.70
C PHE A 64 7.96 -11.01 19.48
N ASP A 65 7.13 -10.99 20.50
CA ASP A 65 6.72 -12.17 21.23
C ASP A 65 5.73 -12.98 20.39
N VAL A 66 6.10 -14.23 20.07
CA VAL A 66 5.30 -15.10 19.20
C VAL A 66 3.96 -15.47 19.83
N THR A 67 3.89 -15.51 21.19
CA THR A 67 2.66 -15.86 21.90
C THR A 67 1.63 -14.76 21.87
N THR A 68 2.07 -13.50 22.04
CA THR A 68 1.18 -12.33 22.14
C THR A 68 1.10 -11.53 20.85
N GLY A 69 2.10 -11.65 19.96
CA GLY A 69 2.25 -10.81 18.77
C GLY A 69 2.69 -9.37 19.08
N GLU A 70 3.15 -9.10 20.33
CA GLU A 70 3.59 -7.77 20.75
C GLU A 70 5.09 -7.56 20.47
N ALA A 71 5.45 -6.33 20.07
CA ALA A 71 6.86 -6.01 19.78
C ALA A 71 7.72 -6.12 21.03
N ILE A 72 8.89 -6.76 20.90
CA ILE A 72 9.90 -6.84 21.95
C ILE A 72 10.92 -5.74 21.71
N GLY A 73 11.02 -4.81 22.66
CA GLY A 73 12.02 -3.74 22.63
C GLY A 73 11.65 -2.60 21.68
N GLY A 74 11.28 -1.50 22.27
CA GLY A 74 11.28 -0.19 21.60
C GLY A 74 12.43 0.63 22.16
N SER A 75 13.17 1.34 21.32
CA SER A 75 14.30 2.17 21.77
C SER A 75 13.88 3.36 22.62
N GLY A 76 12.62 3.59 22.86
CA GLY A 76 12.08 4.77 23.55
C GLY A 76 12.41 6.12 22.88
N LYS A 77 13.11 6.08 21.76
CA LYS A 77 13.46 7.25 20.94
C LYS A 77 12.61 7.27 19.69
N ASP A 78 12.15 8.45 19.33
CA ASP A 78 11.45 8.67 18.05
C ASP A 78 12.36 8.25 16.88
N SER A 79 11.83 7.47 15.98
CA SER A 79 12.47 7.16 14.70
C SER A 79 12.38 8.39 13.77
N TYR A 80 13.16 8.40 12.69
CA TYR A 80 13.02 9.43 11.64
C TYR A 80 11.58 9.48 11.09
N THR A 81 10.94 8.33 10.92
CA THR A 81 9.55 8.21 10.48
C THR A 81 8.59 8.88 11.46
N ASP A 82 8.81 8.73 12.78
CA ASP A 82 7.97 9.36 13.80
C ASP A 82 8.11 10.88 13.81
N ILE A 83 9.34 11.36 13.67
CA ILE A 83 9.62 12.80 13.59
C ILE A 83 9.00 13.40 12.32
N PHE A 84 9.22 12.76 11.18
CA PHE A 84 8.63 13.16 9.89
C PHE A 84 7.09 13.21 9.98
N SER A 85 6.47 12.18 10.54
CA SER A 85 5.02 12.09 10.72
C SER A 85 4.45 13.26 11.55
N LYS A 86 5.15 13.65 12.63
CA LYS A 86 4.76 14.80 13.48
C LYS A 86 4.89 16.10 12.71
N VAL A 87 6.04 16.33 12.08
CA VAL A 87 6.34 17.57 11.36
C VAL A 87 5.39 17.77 10.18
N LEU A 88 5.15 16.72 9.38
CA LEU A 88 4.24 16.80 8.24
C LEU A 88 2.79 17.09 8.68
N ALA A 89 2.34 16.48 9.77
CA ALA A 89 1.02 16.77 10.34
C ALA A 89 0.90 18.23 10.78
N ASP A 90 1.95 18.81 11.38
CA ASP A 90 1.94 20.20 11.81
C ASP A 90 2.02 21.18 10.65
N ILE A 91 2.74 20.85 9.58
CA ILE A 91 2.73 21.61 8.33
C ILE A 91 1.32 21.57 7.71
N GLY A 92 0.70 20.37 7.61
CA GLY A 92 -0.63 20.21 7.03
C GLY A 92 -1.74 20.95 7.79
N LYS A 93 -1.58 21.22 9.11
CA LYS A 93 -2.47 22.10 9.88
C LYS A 93 -2.35 23.57 9.48
N LYS A 94 -1.12 24.00 9.17
CA LYS A 94 -0.80 25.41 8.86
C LYS A 94 -1.07 25.74 7.40
N ASP A 95 -0.84 24.79 6.52
CA ASP A 95 -1.00 24.98 5.08
C ASP A 95 -1.94 23.94 4.50
N LYS A 96 -3.10 24.38 3.99
CA LYS A 96 -4.12 23.54 3.36
C LYS A 96 -3.71 23.03 1.97
N LYS A 97 -2.66 23.59 1.36
CA LYS A 97 -2.15 23.19 0.05
C LYS A 97 -1.26 21.95 0.12
N VAL A 98 -0.84 21.56 1.33
CA VAL A 98 -0.03 20.35 1.53
C VAL A 98 -0.91 19.12 1.38
N VAL A 99 -0.52 18.26 0.46
CA VAL A 99 -1.10 16.93 0.21
C VAL A 99 -0.05 15.85 0.46
N ALA A 100 -0.48 14.63 0.73
CA ALA A 100 0.39 13.49 0.87
C ALA A 100 -0.06 12.36 -0.05
N ILE A 101 0.88 11.78 -0.77
CA ILE A 101 0.65 10.68 -1.72
C ILE A 101 1.57 9.53 -1.34
N THR A 102 1.09 8.30 -1.40
CA THR A 102 1.86 7.09 -1.15
C THR A 102 1.39 5.95 -2.04
N ALA A 103 2.26 4.97 -2.28
CA ALA A 103 1.96 3.74 -2.99
C ALA A 103 1.95 2.56 -2.01
N ALA A 104 0.81 2.32 -1.34
CA ALA A 104 0.58 1.25 -0.35
C ALA A 104 1.55 1.25 0.86
N MET A 105 2.17 2.39 1.20
CA MET A 105 3.23 2.47 2.22
C MET A 105 2.94 3.50 3.32
N ALA A 106 1.68 3.80 3.60
CA ALA A 106 1.29 4.85 4.55
C ALA A 106 1.93 4.69 5.94
N ASP A 107 1.96 3.46 6.48
CA ASP A 107 2.57 3.19 7.80
C ASP A 107 4.09 3.28 7.74
N GLY A 108 4.72 2.64 6.76
CA GLY A 108 6.19 2.60 6.61
C GLY A 108 6.80 3.98 6.37
N THR A 109 6.09 4.88 5.71
CA THR A 109 6.53 6.26 5.43
C THR A 109 6.12 7.26 6.52
N GLY A 110 5.31 6.85 7.51
CA GLY A 110 4.80 7.73 8.56
C GLY A 110 3.65 8.64 8.14
N LEU A 111 3.01 8.36 7.00
CA LEU A 111 1.90 9.16 6.47
C LEU A 111 0.55 8.82 7.10
N SER A 112 0.42 7.72 7.83
CA SER A 112 -0.83 7.29 8.47
C SER A 112 -1.43 8.34 9.41
N ARG A 113 -0.60 9.17 10.06
CA ARG A 113 -1.07 10.27 10.90
C ARG A 113 -1.68 11.39 10.06
N PHE A 114 -1.06 11.74 8.93
CA PHE A 114 -1.57 12.73 8.00
C PHE A 114 -2.89 12.27 7.39
N ALA A 115 -2.98 11.01 6.96
CA ALA A 115 -4.18 10.39 6.43
C ALA A 115 -5.38 10.47 7.40
N LYS A 116 -5.14 10.23 8.70
CA LYS A 116 -6.19 10.34 9.74
C LYS A 116 -6.66 11.77 9.99
N LEU A 117 -5.75 12.74 9.89
CA LEU A 117 -6.05 14.16 10.17
C LEU A 117 -6.65 14.88 8.96
N PHE A 118 -6.25 14.49 7.75
CA PHE A 118 -6.58 15.16 6.50
C PHE A 118 -6.92 14.15 5.40
N PRO A 119 -7.99 13.33 5.56
CA PRO A 119 -8.32 12.28 4.61
C PRO A 119 -8.58 12.80 3.19
N GLU A 120 -9.07 14.03 3.06
CA GLU A 120 -9.34 14.70 1.76
C GLU A 120 -8.07 15.17 1.03
N ARG A 121 -6.92 15.12 1.70
CA ARG A 121 -5.61 15.53 1.18
C ARG A 121 -4.58 14.39 1.22
N PHE A 122 -5.05 13.18 1.46
CA PHE A 122 -4.23 11.98 1.47
C PHE A 122 -4.68 11.03 0.35
N PHE A 123 -3.73 10.57 -0.45
CA PHE A 123 -3.96 9.70 -1.59
C PHE A 123 -3.07 8.47 -1.49
N ASP A 124 -3.67 7.29 -1.45
CA ASP A 124 -2.97 6.02 -1.57
C ASP A 124 -3.32 5.38 -2.91
N VAL A 125 -2.36 5.31 -3.81
CA VAL A 125 -2.56 4.77 -5.16
C VAL A 125 -2.35 3.26 -5.24
N GLY A 126 -2.14 2.60 -4.09
CA GLY A 126 -1.81 1.19 -4.05
C GLY A 126 -0.40 0.92 -4.60
N ILE A 127 -0.15 -0.30 -5.10
CA ILE A 127 1.13 -0.65 -5.75
C ILE A 127 1.04 -0.24 -7.23
N ALA A 128 1.02 1.07 -7.48
CA ALA A 128 0.85 1.64 -8.81
C ALA A 128 1.55 3.00 -8.90
N GLU A 129 2.86 3.00 -8.67
CA GLU A 129 3.71 4.21 -8.59
C GLU A 129 3.61 5.07 -9.84
N GLU A 130 3.36 4.47 -11.01
CA GLU A 130 3.15 5.19 -12.27
C GLU A 130 1.91 6.09 -12.26
N HIS A 131 0.95 5.82 -11.37
CA HIS A 131 -0.25 6.62 -11.18
C HIS A 131 -0.06 7.79 -10.19
N ASP A 132 1.03 7.82 -9.44
CA ASP A 132 1.31 8.89 -8.47
C ASP A 132 1.38 10.25 -9.15
N LEU A 133 2.04 10.35 -10.31
CA LEU A 133 2.22 11.60 -11.02
C LEU A 133 0.90 12.19 -11.55
N PRO A 134 0.01 11.44 -12.22
CA PRO A 134 -1.32 11.92 -12.60
C PRO A 134 -2.16 12.37 -11.41
N VAL A 135 -2.14 11.65 -10.28
CA VAL A 135 -2.86 12.02 -9.05
C VAL A 135 -2.29 13.31 -8.47
N LEU A 136 -0.98 13.48 -8.45
CA LEU A 136 -0.30 14.70 -8.01
C LEU A 136 -0.73 15.91 -8.88
N LEU A 137 -0.65 15.76 -10.19
CA LEU A 137 -1.00 16.82 -11.14
C LEU A 137 -2.48 17.21 -11.02
N HIS A 138 -3.38 16.24 -10.87
CA HIS A 138 -4.80 16.49 -10.67
C HIS A 138 -5.08 17.23 -9.35
N SER A 139 -4.45 16.79 -8.26
CA SER A 139 -4.60 17.42 -6.94
C SER A 139 -4.08 18.86 -6.94
N MET A 140 -2.94 19.12 -7.58
CA MET A 140 -2.41 20.47 -7.75
C MET A 140 -3.35 21.36 -8.59
N SER A 141 -3.92 20.83 -9.67
CA SER A 141 -4.89 21.55 -10.51
C SER A 141 -6.13 21.95 -9.71
N LEU A 142 -6.69 21.07 -8.90
CA LEU A 142 -7.85 21.36 -8.06
C LEU A 142 -7.55 22.44 -7.01
N LEU A 143 -6.37 22.39 -6.36
CA LEU A 143 -5.96 23.40 -5.40
C LEU A 143 -5.76 24.76 -6.04
N MET A 144 -5.16 24.82 -7.23
CA MET A 144 -4.97 26.08 -7.97
C MET A 144 -6.30 26.65 -8.47
N SER A 145 -7.26 25.81 -8.89
CA SER A 145 -8.58 26.29 -9.35
C SER A 145 -9.41 26.86 -8.20
N SER A 146 -9.31 26.31 -6.99
CA SER A 146 -10.02 26.83 -5.81
C SER A 146 -9.51 28.21 -5.37
N ASP A 147 -8.23 28.50 -5.55
CA ASP A 147 -7.65 29.82 -5.27
C ASP A 147 -8.10 30.87 -6.34
N HIS A 148 -8.28 30.45 -7.59
CA HIS A 148 -8.77 31.34 -8.67
C HIS A 148 -10.22 31.78 -8.44
N VAL A 149 -11.07 30.89 -7.93
CA VAL A 149 -12.47 31.22 -7.58
C VAL A 149 -12.55 32.24 -6.44
N ARG A 150 -11.62 32.20 -5.47
CA ARG A 150 -11.57 33.18 -4.36
C ARG A 150 -11.06 34.56 -4.76
N LEU A 151 -10.24 34.65 -5.81
CA LEU A 151 -9.72 35.95 -6.30
C LEU A 151 -10.73 36.71 -7.19
N GLN A 152 -11.86 36.11 -7.54
CA GLN A 152 -12.91 36.69 -8.32
C GLN A 152 -14.15 37.11 -7.52
N ASP A 153 -14.10 37.04 -6.20
CA ASP A 153 -15.17 37.54 -5.33
C ASP A 153 -14.98 39.04 -5.11
N PRO A 154 -15.82 39.91 -5.73
CA PRO A 154 -15.64 41.37 -5.69
C PRO A 154 -16.05 42.01 -4.37
N ASP A 155 -16.50 41.25 -3.37
CA ASP A 155 -17.04 41.75 -2.10
C ASP A 155 -16.11 41.49 -0.89
N MET A 156 -14.79 41.31 -1.11
CA MET A 156 -13.80 41.36 -0.05
C MET A 156 -12.91 42.60 -0.11
#